data_c607dd0c067617d545ccda0b2dc9e07b
#
_entry.id   c607dd0c067617d545ccda0b2dc9e07b
#
_cell.length_a   1.000
_cell.length_b   1.000
_cell.length_c   1.000
_cell.angle_alpha   90.00
_cell.angle_beta   90.00
_cell.angle_gamma   90.00
#
_symmetry.space_group_name_H-M   'P 1'
#
loop_
_entity.id
_entity.type
_entity.pdbx_description
1 polymer ?
#
loop_
_entity_poly.entity_id
_entity_poly.type
_entity_poly.pdbx_seq_one_letter_code
_entity_poly.pdbx_strand_id
1 'polypeptide(L)'
;MWPIPHPGQRLSDARPKNTTPSAQLDVRRSLLECTPIQKTQDLTMIEAQNQVYEKAVLIGVITRDQSEDKVHEYLDELEFLTYTAGGEVLKRFIQRIDTPNPKTYIGSGKMEEVEAFVTEHEIGSVIFDDELSPAQQKNIERALKCKIVDRTTLILDIFAQRAQTSYARTQVELAQYEYLLPRLTGLWTHLERQKGGIGMRGPGETEIETDRRIVRDRITLLKQKLKKIDRQMETQRGNRGSLVRVALVGYTNVGKSTLMNLISKSEVFAENKLFATLDTTVRKVVIGNLPFLLTDTVGFIRKLPTQLVESFKSTLDEVREADLILHVVDIAHPDFEDHIKAVEGILADIQCAEKRTLMVFNKIDQYQPEVIEEDDLMTEKTTAHFTLEEWENTWMRRVNGQALFISAHTKENMDHFRKKVYDTVRDIHVTRFPYNHFLYPEILDSYDVEEEEA
;
A
#
# COMPACT_ATOMS: atom_id res chain seq x y z
N MET A 1 -36.06 -49.21 -19.92
CA MET A 1 -37.45 -49.50 -20.35
C MET A 1 -38.34 -48.47 -19.72
N TRP A 2 -38.79 -47.56 -20.50
CA TRP A 2 -39.75 -46.49 -20.21
C TRP A 2 -41.17 -47.06 -20.03
N PRO A 3 -42.19 -46.31 -19.48
CA PRO A 3 -42.76 -45.18 -20.20
C PRO A 3 -43.17 -43.93 -19.37
N ILE A 4 -43.24 -42.80 -20.08
CA ILE A 4 -43.97 -41.57 -19.82
C ILE A 4 -45.47 -41.80 -19.98
N PRO A 5 -46.36 -41.01 -19.29
CA PRO A 5 -47.41 -40.35 -20.04
C PRO A 5 -47.65 -38.84 -19.78
N HIS A 6 -47.95 -38.14 -20.83
CA HIS A 6 -48.67 -36.86 -20.95
C HIS A 6 -50.20 -37.06 -20.90
N PRO A 7 -51.04 -35.98 -21.10
CA PRO A 7 -51.21 -34.69 -20.45
C PRO A 7 -52.69 -34.37 -20.05
N GLY A 8 -52.87 -33.22 -19.39
CA GLY A 8 -54.14 -32.47 -19.56
C GLY A 8 -55.21 -32.64 -18.51
N GLN A 9 -55.45 -31.52 -17.78
CA GLN A 9 -56.79 -30.96 -17.60
C GLN A 9 -56.74 -29.63 -16.89
N ARG A 10 -57.38 -28.63 -17.54
CA ARG A 10 -57.76 -27.32 -16.98
C ARG A 10 -59.04 -27.51 -16.15
N LEU A 11 -59.20 -26.68 -15.12
CA LEU A 11 -60.47 -26.16 -14.56
C LEU A 11 -60.04 -25.08 -13.54
N SER A 12 -60.29 -23.83 -13.80
CA SER A 12 -61.42 -22.93 -13.73
C SER A 12 -61.71 -22.38 -12.33
N ASP A 13 -61.55 -21.07 -12.23
CA ASP A 13 -62.35 -20.08 -11.51
C ASP A 13 -62.89 -20.32 -10.10
N ALA A 14 -62.52 -19.46 -9.18
CA ALA A 14 -63.44 -18.83 -8.25
C ALA A 14 -62.83 -17.60 -7.52
N ARG A 15 -63.24 -16.41 -7.86
CA ARG A 15 -63.23 -15.23 -6.96
C ARG A 15 -64.47 -15.31 -6.05
N PRO A 16 -64.45 -14.70 -4.89
CA PRO A 16 -65.57 -13.87 -4.48
C PRO A 16 -65.19 -12.39 -4.19
N LYS A 17 -66.20 -11.60 -4.47
CA LYS A 17 -66.27 -10.14 -4.39
C LYS A 17 -66.68 -9.65 -3.01
N ASN A 18 -66.37 -8.34 -2.80
CA ASN A 18 -67.11 -7.33 -2.00
C ASN A 18 -66.92 -7.38 -0.48
N THR A 19 -66.61 -6.24 0.13
CA THR A 19 -67.42 -5.00 0.26
C THR A 19 -66.61 -3.85 0.83
N THR A 20 -66.78 -2.68 0.26
CA THR A 20 -66.51 -1.36 0.83
C THR A 20 -67.56 -0.96 1.89
N PRO A 21 -67.36 0.09 2.76
CA PRO A 21 -67.64 1.44 2.30
C PRO A 21 -66.72 2.56 2.84
N SER A 22 -66.49 3.49 1.95
CA SER A 22 -66.51 4.96 2.02
C SER A 22 -66.44 5.72 3.36
N ALA A 23 -65.48 6.62 3.45
CA ALA A 23 -65.68 7.94 4.03
C ALA A 23 -64.77 8.93 3.28
N GLN A 24 -65.39 9.71 2.41
CA GLN A 24 -64.87 10.98 1.89
C GLN A 24 -64.85 12.01 3.03
N LEU A 25 -63.80 12.80 3.12
CA LEU A 25 -63.92 14.20 3.52
C LEU A 25 -62.79 15.03 2.93
N ASP A 26 -63.23 15.99 2.17
CA ASP A 26 -62.56 17.17 1.66
C ASP A 26 -61.67 17.87 2.66
N VAL A 27 -60.51 18.38 2.19
CA VAL A 27 -60.13 19.77 2.45
C VAL A 27 -59.26 20.28 1.31
N ARG A 28 -59.78 21.25 0.64
CA ARG A 28 -59.10 22.13 -0.35
C ARG A 28 -58.24 23.16 0.38
N ARG A 29 -57.11 23.50 -0.30
CA ARG A 29 -56.45 24.80 -0.35
C ARG A 29 -55.86 25.43 0.91
N SER A 30 -54.55 25.52 0.94
CA SER A 30 -53.91 26.84 1.01
C SER A 30 -52.52 26.79 0.35
N LEU A 31 -52.41 27.58 -0.68
CA LEU A 31 -51.20 28.01 -1.39
C LEU A 31 -50.46 29.04 -0.52
N LEU A 32 -49.13 29.14 -0.75
CA LEU A 32 -48.22 30.22 -0.41
C LEU A 32 -47.59 30.15 1.00
N GLU A 33 -46.34 29.72 1.04
CA GLU A 33 -45.20 30.65 1.15
C GLU A 33 -43.89 29.89 1.03
N CYS A 34 -43.15 30.15 -0.05
CA CYS A 34 -41.76 29.70 -0.20
C CYS A 34 -40.86 30.56 0.70
N THR A 35 -40.30 29.97 1.71
CA THR A 35 -39.06 30.45 2.33
C THR A 35 -37.95 29.46 2.04
N PRO A 36 -36.76 29.87 1.57
CA PRO A 36 -35.66 28.95 1.30
C PRO A 36 -35.09 28.48 2.63
N ILE A 37 -35.28 27.21 2.92
CA ILE A 37 -34.68 26.56 4.07
C ILE A 37 -33.17 26.45 3.82
N GLN A 38 -32.39 27.18 4.60
CA GLN A 38 -30.99 26.91 4.88
C GLN A 38 -30.86 25.47 5.38
N LYS A 39 -30.59 24.54 4.45
CA LYS A 39 -30.25 23.14 4.74
C LYS A 39 -28.98 22.76 3.98
N THR A 40 -27.87 23.38 4.33
CA THR A 40 -26.56 22.97 3.80
C THR A 40 -25.42 23.14 4.82
N GLN A 41 -25.71 23.25 6.11
CA GLN A 41 -24.66 23.32 7.13
C GLN A 41 -24.72 22.22 8.21
N ASP A 42 -25.76 21.40 8.28
CA ASP A 42 -25.89 20.36 9.32
C ASP A 42 -25.54 18.93 8.87
N LEU A 43 -25.13 18.72 7.62
CA LEU A 43 -24.74 17.39 7.11
C LEU A 43 -23.22 17.11 7.20
N THR A 44 -22.41 18.08 7.59
CA THR A 44 -20.96 17.91 7.79
C THR A 44 -20.53 17.69 9.24
N MET A 45 -21.50 17.67 10.18
CA MET A 45 -21.20 17.46 11.62
C MET A 45 -21.58 16.08 12.16
N ILE A 46 -22.02 15.12 11.35
CA ILE A 46 -22.46 13.79 11.84
C ILE A 46 -21.40 12.69 11.64
N GLU A 47 -20.28 12.96 11.01
CA GLU A 47 -19.23 11.96 10.76
C GLU A 47 -17.92 12.16 11.54
N ALA A 48 -17.89 13.00 12.54
CA ALA A 48 -16.92 12.85 13.61
C ALA A 48 -17.43 11.76 14.59
N GLN A 49 -17.67 10.54 14.09
CA GLN A 49 -17.70 9.38 14.95
C GLN A 49 -16.36 9.34 15.66
N ASN A 50 -16.37 9.35 16.98
CA ASN A 50 -15.23 9.09 17.84
C ASN A 50 -14.57 7.78 17.37
N GLN A 51 -13.62 7.85 16.46
CA GLN A 51 -12.72 6.75 16.21
C GLN A 51 -11.92 6.59 17.49
N VAL A 52 -12.28 5.59 18.27
CA VAL A 52 -11.49 5.20 19.45
C VAL A 52 -10.22 4.60 18.90
N TYR A 53 -9.16 5.41 18.83
CA TYR A 53 -7.83 4.93 18.45
C TYR A 53 -7.33 3.99 19.56
N GLU A 54 -6.81 2.84 19.16
CA GLU A 54 -6.14 1.92 20.09
C GLU A 54 -4.80 2.53 20.52
N LYS A 55 -4.60 2.74 21.82
CA LYS A 55 -3.37 3.28 22.37
C LYS A 55 -2.23 2.29 22.16
N ALA A 56 -1.15 2.74 21.56
CA ALA A 56 0.01 1.94 21.23
C ALA A 56 1.32 2.53 21.76
N VAL A 57 2.33 1.68 21.91
CA VAL A 57 3.70 2.04 22.22
C VAL A 57 4.60 1.42 21.17
N LEU A 58 5.61 2.17 20.70
CA LEU A 58 6.58 1.69 19.74
C LEU A 58 7.89 1.28 20.42
N ILE A 59 8.49 0.21 19.92
CA ILE A 59 9.79 -0.28 20.37
C ILE A 59 10.74 -0.38 19.18
N GLY A 60 11.87 0.34 19.28
CA GLY A 60 12.98 0.29 18.34
C GLY A 60 14.28 -0.15 19.01
N VAL A 61 15.15 -0.79 18.27
CA VAL A 61 16.45 -1.27 18.75
C VAL A 61 17.54 -0.70 17.86
N ILE A 62 18.56 -0.07 18.48
CA ILE A 62 19.77 0.39 17.80
C ILE A 62 20.80 -0.74 17.89
N THR A 63 21.13 -1.33 16.73
CA THR A 63 22.19 -2.33 16.59
C THR A 63 23.52 -1.68 16.17
N ARG A 64 24.60 -2.45 16.08
CA ARG A 64 25.92 -1.95 15.65
C ARG A 64 25.92 -1.38 14.22
N ASP A 65 25.03 -1.88 13.39
CA ASP A 65 24.97 -1.55 11.96
C ASP A 65 24.04 -0.37 11.65
N GLN A 66 23.41 0.24 12.67
CA GLN A 66 22.42 1.30 12.52
C GLN A 66 22.78 2.52 13.37
N SER A 67 22.70 3.71 12.77
CA SER A 67 22.81 4.97 13.50
C SER A 67 21.53 5.25 14.30
N GLU A 68 21.65 6.10 15.32
CA GLU A 68 20.53 6.51 16.16
C GLU A 68 19.49 7.27 15.34
N ASP A 69 19.95 8.19 14.48
CA ASP A 69 19.08 8.99 13.59
C ASP A 69 18.24 8.11 12.68
N LYS A 70 18.82 7.07 12.07
CA LYS A 70 18.07 6.11 11.25
C LYS A 70 17.01 5.33 12.02
N VAL A 71 17.25 5.02 13.30
CA VAL A 71 16.25 4.33 14.14
C VAL A 71 15.10 5.27 14.49
N HIS A 72 15.37 6.56 14.70
CA HIS A 72 14.32 7.56 14.88
C HIS A 72 13.43 7.68 13.65
N GLU A 73 14.00 7.79 12.45
CA GLU A 73 13.28 7.78 11.18
C GLU A 73 12.45 6.51 10.98
N TYR A 74 13.01 5.34 11.33
CA TYR A 74 12.28 4.08 11.27
C TYR A 74 11.07 4.03 12.22
N LEU A 75 11.19 4.68 13.36
CA LEU A 75 10.07 4.82 14.29
C LEU A 75 9.05 5.85 13.82
N ASP A 76 9.46 6.90 13.10
CA ASP A 76 8.54 7.84 12.44
C ASP A 76 7.69 7.12 11.39
N GLU A 77 8.31 6.29 10.55
CA GLU A 77 7.60 5.45 9.60
C GLU A 77 6.64 4.46 10.29
N LEU A 78 7.11 3.81 11.38
CA LEU A 78 6.28 2.87 12.16
C LEU A 78 5.09 3.56 12.83
N GLU A 79 5.27 4.79 13.32
CA GLU A 79 4.20 5.60 13.88
C GLU A 79 3.16 5.94 12.81
N PHE A 80 3.60 6.30 11.61
CA PHE A 80 2.68 6.56 10.51
C PHE A 80 1.94 5.30 10.04
N LEU A 81 2.59 4.12 10.06
CA LEU A 81 1.93 2.83 9.88
C LEU A 81 0.87 2.57 10.96
N THR A 82 1.22 2.82 12.21
CA THR A 82 0.31 2.65 13.36
C THR A 82 -0.92 3.54 13.22
N TYR A 83 -0.72 4.81 12.89
CA TYR A 83 -1.82 5.75 12.61
C TYR A 83 -2.69 5.27 11.43
N THR A 84 -2.07 4.76 10.36
CA THR A 84 -2.79 4.22 9.20
C THR A 84 -3.65 3.00 9.57
N ALA A 85 -3.20 2.19 10.54
CA ALA A 85 -3.94 1.05 11.08
C ALA A 85 -5.05 1.44 12.07
N GLY A 86 -5.12 2.72 12.50
CA GLY A 86 -6.10 3.22 13.47
C GLY A 86 -5.60 3.18 14.91
N GLY A 87 -4.28 3.18 15.14
CA GLY A 87 -3.64 3.30 16.44
C GLY A 87 -3.15 4.72 16.73
N GLU A 88 -3.01 5.04 18.00
CA GLU A 88 -2.41 6.29 18.52
C GLU A 88 -1.17 5.95 19.33
N VAL A 89 -0.02 6.50 18.95
CA VAL A 89 1.26 6.25 19.62
C VAL A 89 1.44 7.23 20.78
N LEU A 90 1.52 6.71 22.01
CA LEU A 90 1.75 7.53 23.18
C LEU A 90 3.22 7.71 23.55
N LYS A 91 4.05 6.69 23.27
CA LYS A 91 5.48 6.73 23.61
C LYS A 91 6.30 5.83 22.68
N ARG A 92 7.55 6.23 22.43
CA ARG A 92 8.55 5.45 21.74
C ARG A 92 9.63 5.01 22.73
N PHE A 93 9.98 3.73 22.74
CA PHE A 93 11.06 3.18 23.53
C PHE A 93 12.19 2.75 22.60
N ILE A 94 13.37 3.21 22.88
CA ILE A 94 14.58 2.88 22.13
C ILE A 94 15.58 2.21 23.07
N GLN A 95 16.22 1.16 22.59
CA GLN A 95 17.30 0.50 23.32
C GLN A 95 18.49 0.25 22.39
N ARG A 96 19.68 0.64 22.85
CA ARG A 96 20.94 0.28 22.19
C ARG A 96 21.40 -1.08 22.69
N ILE A 97 21.51 -2.06 21.80
CA ILE A 97 22.02 -3.40 22.07
C ILE A 97 22.78 -3.93 20.85
N ASP A 98 23.87 -4.62 21.08
CA ASP A 98 24.68 -5.18 20.00
C ASP A 98 23.94 -6.29 19.24
N THR A 99 23.20 -7.13 19.96
CA THR A 99 22.40 -8.22 19.42
C THR A 99 21.08 -8.33 20.16
N PRO A 100 19.94 -8.43 19.45
CA PRO A 100 18.64 -8.62 20.08
C PRO A 100 18.59 -9.82 21.01
N ASN A 101 17.88 -9.68 22.13
CA ASN A 101 17.73 -10.78 23.08
C ASN A 101 16.92 -11.92 22.44
N PRO A 102 17.44 -13.17 22.43
CA PRO A 102 16.74 -14.31 21.83
C PRO A 102 15.42 -14.68 22.50
N LYS A 103 15.17 -14.24 23.76
CA LYS A 103 13.94 -14.54 24.50
C LYS A 103 12.88 -13.43 24.40
N THR A 104 13.30 -12.16 24.46
CA THR A 104 12.42 -11.01 24.64
C THR A 104 12.68 -9.86 23.66
N TYR A 105 13.62 -10.06 22.71
CA TYR A 105 14.07 -9.07 21.75
C TYR A 105 14.82 -7.88 22.40
N ILE A 106 14.28 -7.30 23.47
CA ILE A 106 14.88 -6.24 24.29
C ILE A 106 15.41 -6.79 25.62
N GLY A 107 16.25 -6.02 26.32
CA GLY A 107 16.80 -6.38 27.62
C GLY A 107 15.76 -6.35 28.72
N SER A 108 16.04 -7.04 29.86
CA SER A 108 15.11 -7.14 30.99
C SER A 108 14.74 -5.80 31.62
N GLY A 109 15.73 -4.91 31.85
CA GLY A 109 15.45 -3.59 32.41
C GLY A 109 14.57 -2.71 31.51
N LYS A 110 14.75 -2.76 30.18
CA LYS A 110 13.85 -2.07 29.25
C LYS A 110 12.47 -2.70 29.21
N MET A 111 12.38 -4.02 29.37
CA MET A 111 11.10 -4.73 29.48
C MET A 111 10.31 -4.28 30.72
N GLU A 112 10.97 -4.14 31.87
CA GLU A 112 10.33 -3.64 33.10
C GLU A 112 9.85 -2.19 32.96
N GLU A 113 10.64 -1.32 32.27
CA GLU A 113 10.23 0.05 31.96
C GLU A 113 8.99 0.10 31.08
N VAL A 114 8.93 -0.74 30.03
CA VAL A 114 7.77 -0.86 29.15
C VAL A 114 6.56 -1.42 29.91
N GLU A 115 6.73 -2.46 30.73
CA GLU A 115 5.66 -3.05 31.54
C GLU A 115 5.02 -2.03 32.50
N ALA A 116 5.84 -1.23 33.19
CA ALA A 116 5.36 -0.16 34.04
C ALA A 116 4.52 0.84 33.29
N PHE A 117 4.99 1.31 32.12
CA PHE A 117 4.28 2.28 31.29
C PHE A 117 2.98 1.71 30.71
N VAL A 118 3.01 0.47 30.20
CA VAL A 118 1.83 -0.23 29.67
C VAL A 118 0.73 -0.34 30.72
N THR A 119 1.12 -0.67 31.96
CA THR A 119 0.17 -0.83 33.08
C THR A 119 -0.40 0.52 33.54
N GLU A 120 0.44 1.55 33.64
CA GLU A 120 0.05 2.89 34.11
C GLU A 120 -0.91 3.60 33.15
N HIS A 121 -0.69 3.44 31.82
CA HIS A 121 -1.45 4.16 30.80
C HIS A 121 -2.52 3.30 30.10
N GLU A 122 -2.74 2.06 30.56
CA GLU A 122 -3.68 1.11 29.96
C GLU A 122 -3.47 0.94 28.45
N ILE A 123 -2.23 0.63 28.05
CA ILE A 123 -1.86 0.47 26.65
C ILE A 123 -2.46 -0.83 26.10
N GLY A 124 -3.18 -0.73 24.98
CA GLY A 124 -3.78 -1.89 24.29
C GLY A 124 -2.76 -2.71 23.51
N SER A 125 -1.79 -2.06 22.84
CA SER A 125 -0.83 -2.75 21.99
C SER A 125 0.59 -2.21 22.07
N VAL A 126 1.58 -3.10 21.94
CA VAL A 126 3.00 -2.76 21.86
C VAL A 126 3.52 -3.24 20.50
N ILE A 127 4.11 -2.32 19.74
CA ILE A 127 4.50 -2.52 18.35
C ILE A 127 6.02 -2.47 18.21
N PHE A 128 6.60 -3.50 17.62
CA PHE A 128 8.04 -3.62 17.37
C PHE A 128 8.35 -3.29 15.91
N ASP A 129 9.43 -2.54 15.64
CA ASP A 129 9.88 -2.21 14.28
C ASP A 129 10.48 -3.42 13.52
N ASP A 130 10.89 -4.45 14.24
CA ASP A 130 11.44 -5.65 13.67
C ASP A 130 10.50 -6.84 13.79
N GLU A 131 10.70 -7.85 12.93
CA GLU A 131 9.96 -9.09 13.01
C GLU A 131 10.37 -9.89 14.25
N LEU A 132 9.38 -10.31 15.03
CA LEU A 132 9.59 -11.12 16.21
C LEU A 132 9.49 -12.62 15.88
N SER A 133 10.38 -13.41 16.46
CA SER A 133 10.20 -14.87 16.45
C SER A 133 8.96 -15.26 17.27
N PRO A 134 8.31 -16.40 16.95
CA PRO A 134 7.15 -16.88 17.71
C PRO A 134 7.41 -17.02 19.21
N ALA A 135 8.66 -17.39 19.59
CA ALA A 135 9.05 -17.53 20.99
C ALA A 135 9.18 -16.17 21.69
N GLN A 136 9.79 -15.17 21.01
CA GLN A 136 9.89 -13.81 21.54
C GLN A 136 8.51 -13.20 21.74
N GLN A 137 7.65 -13.25 20.73
CA GLN A 137 6.29 -12.71 20.80
C GLN A 137 5.52 -13.27 22.00
N LYS A 138 5.52 -14.61 22.17
CA LYS A 138 4.88 -15.28 23.32
C LYS A 138 5.45 -14.86 24.67
N ASN A 139 6.78 -14.71 24.80
CA ASN A 139 7.41 -14.33 26.06
C ASN A 139 7.09 -12.88 26.42
N ILE A 140 7.10 -11.98 25.43
CA ILE A 140 6.77 -10.57 25.61
C ILE A 140 5.29 -10.40 25.97
N GLU A 141 4.37 -11.08 25.27
CA GLU A 141 2.94 -11.06 25.54
C GLU A 141 2.63 -11.53 26.98
N ARG A 142 3.33 -12.56 27.44
CA ARG A 142 3.18 -13.06 28.83
C ARG A 142 3.67 -12.05 29.87
N ALA A 143 4.74 -11.30 29.57
CA ALA A 143 5.28 -10.29 30.44
C ALA A 143 4.38 -9.04 30.47
N LEU A 144 4.09 -8.47 29.32
CA LEU A 144 3.36 -7.20 29.20
C LEU A 144 1.84 -7.33 29.33
N LYS A 145 1.26 -8.51 29.16
CA LYS A 145 -0.18 -8.80 29.21
C LYS A 145 -1.06 -7.93 28.29
N CYS A 146 -0.48 -7.46 27.21
CA CYS A 146 -1.13 -6.68 26.16
C CYS A 146 -0.88 -7.31 24.80
N LYS A 147 -1.53 -6.81 23.74
CA LYS A 147 -1.33 -7.27 22.36
C LYS A 147 0.06 -6.90 21.89
N ILE A 148 0.81 -7.87 21.40
CA ILE A 148 2.14 -7.67 20.81
C ILE A 148 2.02 -7.78 19.30
N VAL A 149 2.42 -6.71 18.62
CA VAL A 149 2.39 -6.59 17.18
C VAL A 149 3.81 -6.35 16.68
N ASP A 150 4.23 -7.03 15.66
CA ASP A 150 5.46 -6.69 14.95
C ASP A 150 5.16 -5.96 13.64
N ARG A 151 6.18 -5.38 13.03
CA ARG A 151 6.04 -4.63 11.79
C ARG A 151 5.32 -5.43 10.69
N THR A 152 5.64 -6.72 10.56
CA THR A 152 5.02 -7.62 9.58
C THR A 152 3.53 -7.77 9.82
N THR A 153 3.10 -8.02 11.06
CA THR A 153 1.69 -8.11 11.43
C THR A 153 0.95 -6.80 11.17
N LEU A 154 1.56 -5.66 11.53
CA LEU A 154 0.96 -4.34 11.31
C LEU A 154 0.72 -4.07 9.82
N ILE A 155 1.69 -4.36 8.96
CA ILE A 155 1.54 -4.22 7.51
C ILE A 155 0.45 -5.14 6.97
N LEU A 156 0.38 -6.40 7.43
CA LEU A 156 -0.66 -7.36 7.05
C LEU A 156 -2.06 -6.88 7.46
N ASP A 157 -2.19 -6.28 8.63
CA ASP A 157 -3.46 -5.74 9.13
C ASP A 157 -3.91 -4.53 8.30
N ILE A 158 -2.99 -3.62 7.94
CA ILE A 158 -3.29 -2.49 7.04
C ILE A 158 -3.77 -3.01 5.68
N PHE A 159 -3.09 -4.02 5.13
CA PHE A 159 -3.47 -4.61 3.86
C PHE A 159 -4.83 -5.32 3.92
N ALA A 160 -5.15 -6.00 5.02
CA ALA A 160 -6.46 -6.62 5.21
C ALA A 160 -7.59 -5.59 5.21
N GLN A 161 -7.36 -4.42 5.82
CA GLN A 161 -8.34 -3.32 5.83
C GLN A 161 -8.50 -2.66 4.46
N ARG A 162 -7.41 -2.59 3.65
CA ARG A 162 -7.39 -1.89 2.36
C ARG A 162 -7.78 -2.75 1.17
N ALA A 163 -7.72 -4.08 1.27
CA ALA A 163 -8.04 -5.01 0.19
C ALA A 163 -9.52 -4.91 -0.22
N GLN A 164 -9.81 -4.37 -1.39
CA GLN A 164 -11.17 -4.20 -1.90
C GLN A 164 -11.56 -5.34 -2.84
N THR A 165 -10.65 -5.77 -3.72
CA THR A 165 -10.94 -6.83 -4.68
C THR A 165 -10.90 -8.21 -4.04
N SER A 166 -11.66 -9.15 -4.61
CA SER A 166 -11.61 -10.56 -4.18
C SER A 166 -10.22 -11.16 -4.34
N TYR A 167 -9.46 -10.66 -5.30
CA TYR A 167 -8.08 -11.07 -5.56
C TYR A 167 -7.15 -10.61 -4.42
N ALA A 168 -7.07 -9.30 -4.15
CA ALA A 168 -6.26 -8.76 -3.08
C ALA A 168 -6.62 -9.35 -1.71
N ARG A 169 -7.91 -9.49 -1.40
CA ARG A 169 -8.35 -10.16 -0.16
C ARG A 169 -7.82 -11.59 -0.05
N THR A 170 -7.83 -12.35 -1.16
CA THR A 170 -7.33 -13.73 -1.15
C THR A 170 -5.81 -13.78 -0.97
N GLN A 171 -5.08 -12.81 -1.54
CA GLN A 171 -3.63 -12.69 -1.38
C GLN A 171 -3.25 -12.34 0.07
N VAL A 172 -3.89 -11.32 0.64
CA VAL A 172 -3.66 -10.90 2.02
C VAL A 172 -4.01 -12.02 3.00
N GLU A 173 -5.15 -12.69 2.80
CA GLU A 173 -5.56 -13.83 3.62
C GLU A 173 -4.52 -14.97 3.55
N LEU A 174 -3.98 -15.25 2.37
CA LEU A 174 -2.90 -16.23 2.21
C LEU A 174 -1.65 -15.84 3.01
N ALA A 175 -1.19 -14.60 2.86
CA ALA A 175 -0.02 -14.10 3.57
C ALA A 175 -0.22 -14.14 5.10
N GLN A 176 -1.40 -13.78 5.60
CA GLN A 176 -1.73 -13.87 7.02
C GLN A 176 -1.66 -15.32 7.53
N TYR A 177 -2.21 -16.29 6.80
CA TYR A 177 -2.12 -17.70 7.21
C TYR A 177 -0.70 -18.26 7.13
N GLU A 178 0.09 -17.88 6.12
CA GLU A 178 1.50 -18.28 6.01
C GLU A 178 2.34 -17.72 7.16
N TYR A 179 2.08 -16.47 7.56
CA TYR A 179 2.71 -15.84 8.70
C TYR A 179 2.27 -16.43 10.05
N LEU A 180 0.99 -16.78 10.18
CA LEU A 180 0.41 -17.37 11.38
C LEU A 180 0.87 -18.83 11.61
N LEU A 181 1.05 -19.62 10.54
CA LEU A 181 1.32 -21.06 10.63
C LEU A 181 2.50 -21.42 11.55
N PRO A 182 3.69 -20.79 11.48
CA PRO A 182 4.79 -21.06 12.40
C PRO A 182 4.51 -20.57 13.84
N ARG A 183 3.58 -19.62 14.02
CA ARG A 183 3.23 -18.99 15.31
C ARG A 183 2.16 -19.74 16.08
N LEU A 184 1.43 -20.67 15.45
CA LEU A 184 0.34 -21.45 16.09
C LEU A 184 0.80 -22.28 17.28
N THR A 185 2.08 -22.72 17.31
CA THR A 185 2.62 -23.49 18.44
C THR A 185 2.65 -22.73 19.77
N GLY A 186 2.54 -21.40 19.73
CA GLY A 186 2.60 -20.56 20.92
C GLY A 186 1.26 -20.19 21.54
N LEU A 187 0.16 -20.31 20.81
CA LEU A 187 -1.15 -19.79 21.24
C LEU A 187 -1.84 -20.65 22.30
N TRP A 188 -1.56 -21.95 22.38
CA TRP A 188 -2.26 -22.91 23.23
C TRP A 188 -1.50 -23.31 24.49
N THR A 189 -0.88 -22.36 25.19
CA THR A 189 -0.04 -22.63 26.39
C THR A 189 -0.75 -23.25 27.55
N HIS A 190 -2.06 -23.09 27.69
CA HIS A 190 -2.84 -23.67 28.75
C HIS A 190 -3.10 -25.18 28.55
N LEU A 191 -3.13 -25.64 27.32
CA LEU A 191 -3.31 -27.06 26.96
C LEU A 191 -2.00 -27.84 26.95
N GLU A 192 -0.84 -27.18 26.71
CA GLU A 192 0.50 -27.80 26.82
C GLU A 192 0.78 -28.37 28.24
N ARG A 193 0.13 -27.83 29.28
CA ARG A 193 0.31 -28.29 30.68
C ARG A 193 -0.46 -29.54 31.03
N GLN A 194 -1.45 -29.97 30.21
CA GLN A 194 -2.13 -31.23 30.38
C GLN A 194 -1.30 -32.35 29.73
N LYS A 195 -0.26 -32.80 30.41
CA LYS A 195 0.56 -33.92 29.97
C LYS A 195 -0.29 -35.20 29.94
N GLY A 196 -0.34 -35.82 28.77
CA GLY A 196 -0.69 -37.23 28.68
C GLY A 196 0.33 -38.08 29.46
N GLY A 197 -0.03 -39.32 29.84
CA GLY A 197 0.88 -40.24 30.46
C GLY A 197 2.14 -40.51 29.60
N ILE A 198 3.17 -41.15 30.21
CA ILE A 198 4.44 -41.48 29.52
C ILE A 198 4.17 -42.18 28.18
N GLY A 199 4.52 -41.57 27.06
CA GLY A 199 4.30 -42.10 25.70
C GLY A 199 2.94 -41.78 25.07
N MET A 200 2.01 -41.05 25.73
CA MET A 200 0.76 -40.60 25.15
C MET A 200 0.85 -39.12 24.81
N ARG A 201 0.38 -38.75 23.58
CA ARG A 201 0.16 -37.34 23.20
C ARG A 201 -0.94 -36.74 24.07
N GLY A 202 -0.68 -35.59 24.66
CA GLY A 202 -1.70 -34.84 25.40
C GLY A 202 -2.78 -34.27 24.49
N PRO A 203 -4.00 -33.96 25.03
CA PRO A 203 -5.09 -33.37 24.23
C PRO A 203 -4.67 -32.05 23.56
N GLY A 204 -3.77 -31.26 24.14
CA GLY A 204 -3.26 -30.03 23.53
C GLY A 204 -2.39 -30.24 22.29
N GLU A 205 -1.62 -31.34 22.22
CA GLU A 205 -0.82 -31.67 21.02
C GLU A 205 -1.72 -32.05 19.83
N THR A 206 -2.82 -32.76 20.08
CA THR A 206 -3.79 -33.13 19.04
C THR A 206 -4.58 -31.93 18.51
N GLU A 207 -4.90 -30.97 19.36
CA GLU A 207 -5.57 -29.73 18.96
C GLU A 207 -4.65 -28.84 18.12
N ILE A 208 -3.40 -28.63 18.54
CA ILE A 208 -2.41 -27.88 17.76
C ILE A 208 -2.15 -28.52 16.38
N GLU A 209 -2.05 -29.85 16.32
CA GLU A 209 -1.89 -30.54 15.03
C GLU A 209 -3.13 -30.39 14.15
N THR A 210 -4.32 -30.39 14.75
CA THR A 210 -5.57 -30.17 14.03
C THR A 210 -5.65 -28.76 13.48
N ASP A 211 -5.35 -27.73 14.28
CA ASP A 211 -5.33 -26.34 13.85
C ASP A 211 -4.30 -26.09 12.74
N ARG A 212 -3.10 -26.67 12.89
CA ARG A 212 -2.09 -26.61 11.83
C ARG A 212 -2.55 -27.26 10.53
N ARG A 213 -3.29 -28.36 10.60
CA ARG A 213 -3.84 -29.02 9.43
C ARG A 213 -4.89 -28.12 8.78
N ILE A 214 -5.83 -27.58 9.55
CA ILE A 214 -6.85 -26.64 9.05
C ILE A 214 -6.20 -25.45 8.34
N VAL A 215 -5.17 -24.85 8.95
CA VAL A 215 -4.46 -23.72 8.34
C VAL A 215 -3.72 -24.12 7.07
N ARG A 216 -3.06 -25.28 7.02
CA ARG A 216 -2.41 -25.80 5.79
C ARG A 216 -3.41 -26.07 4.69
N ASP A 217 -4.58 -26.66 5.03
CA ASP A 217 -5.64 -26.90 4.08
C ASP A 217 -6.19 -25.58 3.54
N ARG A 218 -6.33 -24.55 4.40
CA ARG A 218 -6.74 -23.20 3.98
C ARG A 218 -5.72 -22.55 3.05
N ILE A 219 -4.43 -22.62 3.39
CA ILE A 219 -3.33 -22.14 2.53
C ILE A 219 -3.41 -22.81 1.15
N THR A 220 -3.60 -24.14 1.11
CA THR A 220 -3.68 -24.89 -0.14
C THR A 220 -4.87 -24.45 -0.98
N LEU A 221 -6.04 -24.26 -0.36
CA LEU A 221 -7.24 -23.78 -1.02
C LEU A 221 -7.08 -22.38 -1.59
N LEU A 222 -6.46 -21.46 -0.81
CA LEU A 222 -6.20 -20.08 -1.23
C LEU A 222 -5.22 -20.04 -2.41
N LYS A 223 -4.15 -20.85 -2.38
CA LYS A 223 -3.20 -20.99 -3.51
C LYS A 223 -3.89 -21.50 -4.78
N GLN A 224 -4.78 -22.45 -4.65
CA GLN A 224 -5.57 -22.95 -5.81
C GLN A 224 -6.52 -21.87 -6.35
N LYS A 225 -7.17 -21.10 -5.46
CA LYS A 225 -8.03 -19.99 -5.83
C LYS A 225 -7.27 -18.89 -6.56
N LEU A 226 -6.11 -18.48 -6.06
CA LEU A 226 -5.24 -17.48 -6.70
C LEU A 226 -4.81 -17.96 -8.09
N LYS A 227 -4.29 -19.19 -8.21
CA LYS A 227 -3.90 -19.76 -9.50
C LYS A 227 -5.04 -19.77 -10.55
N LYS A 228 -6.29 -19.93 -10.11
CA LYS A 228 -7.45 -19.84 -11.00
C LYS A 228 -7.72 -18.41 -11.45
N ILE A 229 -7.59 -17.43 -10.51
CA ILE A 229 -7.79 -16.03 -10.83
C ILE A 229 -6.68 -15.54 -11.75
N ASP A 230 -5.41 -15.91 -11.49
CA ASP A 230 -4.25 -15.54 -12.32
C ASP A 230 -4.45 -15.96 -13.78
N ARG A 231 -4.90 -17.17 -14.03
CA ARG A 231 -5.21 -17.64 -15.39
C ARG A 231 -6.31 -16.80 -16.08
N GLN A 232 -7.32 -16.36 -15.31
CA GLN A 232 -8.38 -15.50 -15.85
C GLN A 232 -7.82 -14.10 -16.19
N MET A 233 -6.98 -13.55 -15.30
CA MET A 233 -6.33 -12.26 -15.53
C MET A 233 -5.37 -12.30 -16.71
N GLU A 234 -4.58 -13.37 -16.86
CA GLU A 234 -3.68 -13.59 -17.97
C GLU A 234 -4.43 -13.60 -19.32
N THR A 235 -5.58 -14.24 -19.40
CA THR A 235 -6.44 -14.21 -20.58
C THR A 235 -6.96 -12.80 -20.87
N GLN A 236 -7.35 -12.02 -19.86
CA GLN A 236 -7.78 -10.64 -20.04
C GLN A 236 -6.65 -9.70 -20.44
N ARG A 237 -5.43 -9.95 -19.93
CA ARG A 237 -4.21 -9.19 -20.28
C ARG A 237 -3.79 -9.42 -21.73
N GLY A 238 -3.95 -10.63 -22.28
CA GLY A 238 -3.63 -10.96 -23.66
C GLY A 238 -4.32 -10.06 -24.69
N ASN A 239 -5.52 -9.57 -24.39
CA ASN A 239 -6.28 -8.65 -25.26
C ASN A 239 -5.78 -7.19 -25.20
N ARG A 240 -4.83 -6.84 -24.33
CA ARG A 240 -4.27 -5.47 -24.16
C ARG A 240 -2.97 -5.27 -24.95
N GLY A 241 -2.55 -6.22 -25.77
CA GLY A 241 -1.21 -6.34 -26.37
C GLY A 241 -0.75 -5.26 -27.35
N SER A 242 -1.60 -4.31 -27.76
CA SER A 242 -1.23 -3.27 -28.75
C SER A 242 -0.78 -1.93 -28.11
N LEU A 243 -1.02 -1.70 -26.84
CA LEU A 243 -0.67 -0.43 -26.16
C LEU A 243 0.61 -0.59 -25.35
N VAL A 244 1.42 0.47 -25.32
CA VAL A 244 2.58 0.56 -24.43
C VAL A 244 2.09 0.58 -22.99
N ARG A 245 2.77 -0.16 -22.12
CA ARG A 245 2.42 -0.28 -20.69
C ARG A 245 3.44 0.48 -19.85
N VAL A 246 2.95 1.37 -19.03
CA VAL A 246 3.75 2.22 -18.14
C VAL A 246 3.34 1.93 -16.70
N ALA A 247 4.28 1.59 -15.84
CA ALA A 247 4.02 1.33 -14.42
C ALA A 247 4.60 2.45 -13.53
N LEU A 248 3.79 2.98 -12.62
CA LEU A 248 4.24 3.86 -11.54
C LEU A 248 4.78 3.00 -10.40
N VAL A 249 6.04 3.19 -10.06
CA VAL A 249 6.73 2.45 -8.99
C VAL A 249 7.36 3.48 -8.05
N GLY A 250 7.50 3.15 -6.79
CA GLY A 250 8.14 4.03 -5.81
C GLY A 250 7.69 3.72 -4.38
N TYR A 251 8.33 4.34 -3.44
CA TYR A 251 8.04 4.17 -2.02
C TYR A 251 6.60 4.59 -1.66
N THR A 252 6.11 4.24 -0.48
CA THR A 252 4.79 4.72 -0.02
C THR A 252 4.78 6.24 0.14
N ASN A 253 3.64 6.86 -0.10
CA ASN A 253 3.41 8.30 0.07
C ASN A 253 4.26 9.27 -0.81
N VAL A 254 4.95 8.78 -1.84
CA VAL A 254 5.71 9.63 -2.78
C VAL A 254 4.83 10.36 -3.81
N GLY A 255 3.53 10.12 -3.80
CA GLY A 255 2.57 10.79 -4.69
C GLY A 255 2.23 10.04 -5.99
N LYS A 256 2.43 8.71 -6.08
CA LYS A 256 2.09 7.90 -7.28
C LYS A 256 0.64 8.06 -7.72
N SER A 257 -0.30 7.87 -6.83
CA SER A 257 -1.75 7.96 -7.13
C SER A 257 -2.17 9.39 -7.47
N THR A 258 -1.55 10.40 -6.85
CA THR A 258 -1.74 11.81 -7.20
C THR A 258 -1.29 12.09 -8.62
N LEU A 259 -0.10 11.60 -8.98
CA LEU A 259 0.46 11.72 -10.32
C LEU A 259 -0.40 11.01 -11.36
N MET A 260 -0.88 9.80 -11.06
CA MET A 260 -1.81 9.07 -11.91
C MET A 260 -3.10 9.86 -12.16
N ASN A 261 -3.67 10.49 -11.15
CA ASN A 261 -4.89 11.31 -11.30
C ASN A 261 -4.64 12.53 -12.19
N LEU A 262 -3.51 13.20 -12.04
CA LEU A 262 -3.13 14.37 -12.85
C LEU A 262 -2.95 14.02 -14.34
N ILE A 263 -2.36 12.85 -14.62
CA ILE A 263 -2.11 12.41 -16.00
C ILE A 263 -3.41 11.89 -16.63
N SER A 264 -4.20 11.12 -15.89
CA SER A 264 -5.40 10.45 -16.41
C SER A 264 -6.63 11.36 -16.46
N LYS A 265 -6.55 12.62 -15.98
CA LYS A 265 -7.67 13.57 -15.87
C LYS A 265 -8.92 12.99 -15.18
N SER A 266 -8.72 12.10 -14.24
CA SER A 266 -9.80 11.43 -13.51
C SER A 266 -9.59 11.60 -12.01
N GLU A 267 -10.67 11.81 -11.28
CA GLU A 267 -10.65 11.92 -9.84
C GLU A 267 -10.64 10.53 -9.22
N VAL A 268 -9.49 10.11 -8.67
CA VAL A 268 -9.39 9.00 -7.73
C VAL A 268 -8.95 9.56 -6.40
N PHE A 269 -9.59 9.08 -5.37
CA PHE A 269 -9.34 9.48 -4.00
C PHE A 269 -7.87 9.18 -3.64
N ALA A 270 -7.06 10.22 -3.51
CA ALA A 270 -5.69 10.14 -3.01
C ALA A 270 -5.72 10.52 -1.52
N GLU A 271 -5.63 9.55 -0.65
CA GLU A 271 -5.49 9.79 0.80
C GLU A 271 -4.01 9.95 1.15
N ASN A 272 -3.72 10.85 2.09
CA ASN A 272 -2.41 10.96 2.71
C ASN A 272 -2.28 9.86 3.80
N LYS A 273 -2.26 8.61 3.37
CA LYS A 273 -2.09 7.42 4.20
C LYS A 273 -1.20 6.42 3.48
N LEU A 274 -0.43 5.66 4.24
CA LEU A 274 0.39 4.58 3.67
C LEU A 274 -0.51 3.53 3.02
N PHE A 275 -0.05 2.96 1.91
CA PHE A 275 -0.78 1.95 1.15
C PHE A 275 -2.21 2.39 0.75
N ALA A 276 -2.38 3.67 0.34
CA ALA A 276 -3.65 4.16 -0.18
C ALA A 276 -4.13 3.32 -1.38
N THR A 277 -3.20 2.84 -2.21
CA THR A 277 -3.46 1.92 -3.32
C THR A 277 -2.90 0.53 -2.99
N LEU A 278 -3.77 -0.45 -2.77
CA LEU A 278 -3.40 -1.86 -2.63
C LEU A 278 -3.76 -2.65 -3.89
N ASP A 279 -4.90 -2.34 -4.49
CA ASP A 279 -5.33 -2.95 -5.74
C ASP A 279 -4.74 -2.17 -6.93
N THR A 280 -4.03 -2.86 -7.81
CA THR A 280 -3.48 -2.22 -9.02
C THR A 280 -4.59 -1.62 -9.87
N THR A 281 -4.45 -0.35 -10.19
CA THR A 281 -5.39 0.35 -11.07
C THR A 281 -4.73 0.59 -12.41
N VAL A 282 -5.28 0.00 -13.48
CA VAL A 282 -4.82 0.20 -14.86
C VAL A 282 -5.75 1.17 -15.56
N ARG A 283 -5.21 2.23 -16.15
CA ARG A 283 -5.97 3.23 -16.89
C ARG A 283 -5.40 3.46 -18.27
N LYS A 284 -6.28 3.63 -19.24
CA LYS A 284 -5.90 4.13 -20.55
C LYS A 284 -5.73 5.65 -20.48
N VAL A 285 -4.53 6.10 -20.75
CA VAL A 285 -4.15 7.52 -20.80
C VAL A 285 -3.85 7.89 -22.24
N VAL A 286 -4.13 9.13 -22.61
CA VAL A 286 -3.80 9.69 -23.92
C VAL A 286 -3.07 11.00 -23.68
N ILE A 287 -1.81 11.08 -24.10
CA ILE A 287 -1.06 12.34 -24.16
C ILE A 287 -0.90 12.71 -25.64
N GLY A 288 -1.31 13.95 -25.99
CA GLY A 288 -1.43 14.28 -27.41
C GLY A 288 -2.44 13.35 -28.09
N ASN A 289 -1.96 12.56 -29.04
CA ASN A 289 -2.74 11.54 -29.74
C ASN A 289 -2.28 10.09 -29.44
N LEU A 290 -1.29 9.92 -28.56
CA LEU A 290 -0.67 8.62 -28.25
C LEU A 290 -1.37 7.97 -27.04
N PRO A 291 -2.11 6.86 -27.23
CA PRO A 291 -2.70 6.11 -26.15
C PRO A 291 -1.71 5.10 -25.56
N PHE A 292 -1.68 5.01 -24.22
CA PHE A 292 -0.93 3.99 -23.48
C PHE A 292 -1.68 3.56 -22.24
N LEU A 293 -1.25 2.48 -21.59
CA LEU A 293 -1.78 2.02 -20.32
C LEU A 293 -0.86 2.49 -19.19
N LEU A 294 -1.42 3.19 -18.21
CA LEU A 294 -0.74 3.61 -17.00
C LEU A 294 -1.28 2.80 -15.82
N THR A 295 -0.37 2.17 -15.09
CA THR A 295 -0.70 1.32 -13.94
C THR A 295 -0.15 1.96 -12.66
N ASP A 296 -1.02 2.19 -11.68
CA ASP A 296 -0.61 2.51 -10.31
C ASP A 296 -0.37 1.22 -9.53
N THR A 297 0.75 1.14 -8.83
CA THR A 297 1.16 -0.04 -8.08
C THR A 297 1.16 0.23 -6.58
N VAL A 298 1.18 -0.84 -5.80
CA VAL A 298 1.35 -0.77 -4.35
C VAL A 298 2.65 -0.03 -4.03
N GLY A 299 2.60 0.91 -3.08
CA GLY A 299 3.81 1.58 -2.61
C GLY A 299 4.74 0.61 -1.89
N PHE A 300 6.02 0.67 -2.21
CA PHE A 300 7.04 -0.09 -1.50
C PHE A 300 7.32 0.53 -0.13
N ILE A 301 7.78 -0.27 0.78
CA ILE A 301 8.15 0.11 2.13
C ILE A 301 9.36 -0.72 2.57
N ARG A 302 10.12 -0.19 3.50
CA ARG A 302 11.25 -0.88 4.12
C ARG A 302 10.79 -2.17 4.83
N LYS A 303 11.61 -3.22 4.79
CA LYS A 303 11.31 -4.52 5.43
C LYS A 303 9.94 -5.09 5.02
N LEU A 304 9.58 -4.95 3.71
CA LEU A 304 8.36 -5.58 3.20
C LEU A 304 8.45 -7.09 3.42
N PRO A 305 7.47 -7.71 4.08
CA PRO A 305 7.50 -9.15 4.36
C PRO A 305 7.61 -9.99 3.07
N THR A 306 8.53 -10.96 3.05
CA THR A 306 8.75 -11.84 1.88
C THR A 306 7.50 -12.61 1.48
N GLN A 307 6.68 -13.01 2.46
CA GLN A 307 5.38 -13.67 2.23
C GLN A 307 4.43 -12.75 1.45
N LEU A 308 4.48 -11.43 1.71
CA LEU A 308 3.72 -10.45 0.95
C LEU A 308 4.26 -10.29 -0.46
N VAL A 309 5.57 -10.21 -0.65
CA VAL A 309 6.17 -10.13 -1.99
C VAL A 309 5.75 -11.32 -2.85
N GLU A 310 5.75 -12.55 -2.30
CA GLU A 310 5.25 -13.74 -2.98
C GLU A 310 3.74 -13.67 -3.26
N SER A 311 2.95 -13.22 -2.28
CA SER A 311 1.50 -13.12 -2.43
C SER A 311 1.11 -12.03 -3.42
N PHE A 312 1.85 -10.92 -3.48
CA PHE A 312 1.64 -9.82 -4.44
C PHE A 312 2.36 -10.01 -5.77
N LYS A 313 2.93 -11.18 -6.01
CA LYS A 313 3.67 -11.47 -7.25
C LYS A 313 2.89 -11.07 -8.51
N SER A 314 1.59 -11.26 -8.52
CA SER A 314 0.76 -10.91 -9.68
C SER A 314 0.38 -9.43 -9.77
N THR A 315 0.35 -8.68 -8.65
CA THR A 315 0.28 -7.21 -8.70
C THR A 315 1.60 -6.63 -9.19
N LEU A 316 2.72 -7.26 -8.83
CA LEU A 316 4.04 -6.97 -9.37
C LEU A 316 4.23 -7.49 -10.81
N ASP A 317 3.40 -8.42 -11.29
CA ASP A 317 3.39 -8.84 -12.69
C ASP A 317 3.02 -7.70 -13.65
N GLU A 318 2.20 -6.72 -13.22
CA GLU A 318 1.95 -5.51 -14.01
C GLU A 318 3.25 -4.69 -14.21
N VAL A 319 4.15 -4.66 -13.21
CA VAL A 319 5.49 -4.06 -13.32
C VAL A 319 6.38 -4.92 -14.23
N ARG A 320 6.29 -6.25 -14.13
CA ARG A 320 7.03 -7.17 -15.01
C ARG A 320 6.60 -7.05 -16.46
N GLU A 321 5.34 -6.78 -16.71
CA GLU A 321 4.80 -6.63 -18.07
C GLU A 321 4.92 -5.18 -18.59
N ALA A 322 5.32 -4.21 -17.75
CA ALA A 322 5.51 -2.84 -18.16
C ALA A 322 6.69 -2.70 -19.14
N ASP A 323 6.51 -1.85 -20.12
CA ASP A 323 7.53 -1.46 -21.10
C ASP A 323 8.39 -0.31 -20.57
N LEU A 324 7.82 0.52 -19.70
CA LEU A 324 8.45 1.65 -19.05
C LEU A 324 8.07 1.69 -17.57
N ILE A 325 9.05 1.93 -16.72
CA ILE A 325 8.85 2.19 -15.29
C ILE A 325 9.02 3.69 -15.05
N LEU A 326 8.04 4.31 -14.40
CA LEU A 326 8.16 5.65 -13.81
C LEU A 326 8.47 5.45 -12.32
N HIS A 327 9.73 5.62 -11.95
CA HIS A 327 10.15 5.50 -10.56
C HIS A 327 9.96 6.85 -9.86
N VAL A 328 8.89 6.96 -9.09
CA VAL A 328 8.52 8.19 -8.36
C VAL A 328 9.22 8.21 -7.01
N VAL A 329 9.91 9.30 -6.72
CA VAL A 329 10.72 9.53 -5.52
C VAL A 329 10.25 10.83 -4.84
N ASP A 330 10.20 10.84 -3.53
CA ASP A 330 9.95 12.03 -2.73
C ASP A 330 11.28 12.70 -2.39
N ILE A 331 11.65 13.78 -3.10
CA ILE A 331 12.93 14.44 -2.89
C ILE A 331 12.98 15.25 -1.58
N ALA A 332 11.82 15.60 -1.03
CA ALA A 332 11.75 16.31 0.23
C ALA A 332 12.08 15.41 1.45
N HIS A 333 12.09 14.09 1.27
CA HIS A 333 12.46 13.17 2.32
C HIS A 333 13.98 13.08 2.47
N PRO A 334 14.56 13.23 3.68
CA PRO A 334 16.02 13.24 3.86
C PRO A 334 16.70 11.96 3.36
N ASP A 335 16.07 10.80 3.54
CA ASP A 335 16.61 9.51 3.13
C ASP A 335 16.05 9.00 1.79
N PHE A 336 15.71 9.91 0.86
CA PHE A 336 15.15 9.52 -0.44
C PHE A 336 16.07 8.59 -1.24
N GLU A 337 17.40 8.68 -1.09
CA GLU A 337 18.34 7.78 -1.73
C GLU A 337 18.25 6.35 -1.19
N ASP A 338 18.00 6.17 0.12
CA ASP A 338 17.79 4.85 0.71
C ASP A 338 16.43 4.25 0.27
N HIS A 339 15.41 5.11 0.07
CA HIS A 339 14.16 4.71 -0.56
C HIS A 339 14.36 4.22 -2.01
N ILE A 340 15.20 4.91 -2.78
CA ILE A 340 15.54 4.47 -4.15
C ILE A 340 16.19 3.08 -4.10
N LYS A 341 17.22 2.88 -3.26
CA LYS A 341 17.90 1.58 -3.10
C LYS A 341 16.93 0.45 -2.70
N ALA A 342 16.00 0.75 -1.78
CA ALA A 342 14.99 -0.22 -1.35
C ALA A 342 14.08 -0.65 -2.52
N VAL A 343 13.64 0.29 -3.34
CA VAL A 343 12.82 0.03 -4.53
C VAL A 343 13.61 -0.73 -5.59
N GLU A 344 14.86 -0.33 -5.86
CA GLU A 344 15.75 -1.02 -6.80
C GLU A 344 16.01 -2.48 -6.38
N GLY A 345 16.19 -2.73 -5.08
CA GLY A 345 16.33 -4.09 -4.53
C GLY A 345 15.09 -4.94 -4.83
N ILE A 346 13.90 -4.42 -4.60
CA ILE A 346 12.65 -5.15 -4.91
C ILE A 346 12.49 -5.35 -6.42
N LEU A 347 12.83 -4.35 -7.25
CA LEU A 347 12.81 -4.48 -8.71
C LEU A 347 13.77 -5.57 -9.20
N ALA A 348 14.94 -5.72 -8.56
CA ALA A 348 15.89 -6.79 -8.84
C ALA A 348 15.31 -8.17 -8.45
N ASP A 349 14.67 -8.29 -7.29
CA ASP A 349 14.05 -9.53 -6.83
C ASP A 349 12.95 -10.03 -7.79
N ILE A 350 12.21 -9.11 -8.41
CA ILE A 350 11.20 -9.43 -9.41
C ILE A 350 11.74 -9.46 -10.86
N GLN A 351 13.05 -9.42 -11.06
CA GLN A 351 13.72 -9.48 -12.36
C GLN A 351 13.33 -8.31 -13.31
N CYS A 352 13.18 -7.12 -12.77
CA CYS A 352 12.82 -5.89 -13.49
C CYS A 352 13.93 -4.83 -13.48
N ALA A 353 15.12 -5.13 -12.98
CA ALA A 353 16.24 -4.18 -12.84
C ALA A 353 16.71 -3.58 -14.18
N GLU A 354 16.60 -4.34 -15.27
CA GLU A 354 17.06 -3.90 -16.61
C GLU A 354 15.99 -3.18 -17.43
N LYS A 355 14.81 -2.95 -16.87
CA LYS A 355 13.74 -2.24 -17.58
C LYS A 355 14.06 -0.77 -17.77
N ARG A 356 13.56 -0.22 -18.89
CA ARG A 356 13.64 1.22 -19.14
C ARG A 356 12.94 1.96 -18.00
N THR A 357 13.70 2.78 -17.26
CA THR A 357 13.20 3.49 -16.11
C THR A 357 13.40 4.99 -16.28
N LEU A 358 12.37 5.78 -15.99
CA LEU A 358 12.41 7.24 -15.89
C LEU A 358 12.25 7.61 -14.43
N MET A 359 13.27 8.28 -13.87
CA MET A 359 13.22 8.77 -12.48
C MET A 359 12.37 10.03 -12.39
N VAL A 360 11.46 10.09 -11.44
CA VAL A 360 10.56 11.23 -11.24
C VAL A 360 10.66 11.68 -9.79
N PHE A 361 11.44 12.73 -9.56
CA PHE A 361 11.60 13.37 -8.27
C PHE A 361 10.41 14.30 -8.04
N ASN A 362 9.53 13.92 -7.14
CA ASN A 362 8.29 14.63 -6.82
C ASN A 362 8.45 15.42 -5.51
N LYS A 363 7.54 16.34 -5.26
CA LYS A 363 7.46 17.22 -4.08
C LYS A 363 8.61 18.23 -4.00
N ILE A 364 9.08 18.73 -5.13
CA ILE A 364 10.09 19.81 -5.15
C ILE A 364 9.64 21.07 -4.41
N ASP A 365 8.33 21.28 -4.29
CA ASP A 365 7.69 22.36 -3.52
C ASP A 365 7.94 22.28 -2.00
N GLN A 366 8.26 21.09 -1.50
CA GLN A 366 8.54 20.86 -0.08
C GLN A 366 10.02 20.67 0.21
N TYR A 367 10.86 20.61 -0.83
CA TYR A 367 12.29 20.41 -0.66
C TYR A 367 12.95 21.66 -0.09
N GLN A 368 13.69 21.49 1.00
CA GLN A 368 14.46 22.55 1.64
C GLN A 368 15.84 22.00 1.99
N PRO A 369 16.93 22.51 1.35
CA PRO A 369 18.29 22.12 1.72
C PRO A 369 18.64 22.66 3.11
N GLU A 370 19.48 21.94 3.83
CA GLU A 370 20.07 22.47 5.04
C GLU A 370 21.01 23.64 4.68
N VAL A 371 20.84 24.74 5.38
CA VAL A 371 21.67 25.96 5.12
C VAL A 371 22.91 25.92 6.00
N ILE A 372 24.09 25.96 5.39
CA ILE A 372 25.33 26.19 6.12
C ILE A 372 25.41 27.69 6.38
N GLU A 373 25.60 28.13 7.62
CA GLU A 373 25.82 29.51 7.96
C GLU A 373 27.12 30.00 7.29
N GLU A 374 27.11 31.19 6.72
CA GLU A 374 28.27 31.75 5.96
C GLU A 374 29.56 31.83 6.78
N ASP A 375 29.45 31.89 8.10
CA ASP A 375 30.56 31.92 9.05
C ASP A 375 31.08 30.54 9.49
N ASP A 376 30.39 29.47 9.11
CA ASP A 376 30.78 28.09 9.47
C ASP A 376 31.72 27.48 8.43
N LEU A 377 33.00 27.78 8.61
CA LEU A 377 34.09 27.25 7.77
C LEU A 377 34.47 25.78 8.11
N MET A 378 33.86 25.19 9.14
CA MET A 378 34.22 23.87 9.65
C MET A 378 33.28 22.79 9.18
N THR A 379 32.07 23.11 8.79
CA THR A 379 31.09 22.14 8.31
C THR A 379 31.35 21.76 6.85
N GLU A 380 31.70 20.51 6.60
CA GLU A 380 31.85 19.98 5.25
C GLU A 380 30.48 19.92 4.56
N LYS A 381 30.42 20.38 3.30
CA LYS A 381 29.20 20.28 2.48
C LYS A 381 28.84 18.84 2.23
N THR A 382 27.78 18.37 2.86
CA THR A 382 27.20 17.06 2.66
C THR A 382 26.04 17.11 1.64
N THR A 383 25.50 15.97 1.28
CA THR A 383 24.33 15.86 0.36
C THR A 383 23.06 16.55 0.93
N ALA A 384 22.96 16.72 2.24
CA ALA A 384 21.87 17.47 2.89
C ALA A 384 21.86 18.97 2.53
N HIS A 385 23.01 19.51 2.14
CA HIS A 385 23.16 20.94 1.77
C HIS A 385 23.03 21.17 0.25
N PHE A 386 22.71 20.15 -0.54
CA PHE A 386 22.58 20.31 -1.98
C PHE A 386 21.33 21.09 -2.33
N THR A 387 21.48 22.07 -3.22
CA THR A 387 20.36 22.77 -3.82
C THR A 387 19.61 21.85 -4.78
N LEU A 388 18.38 22.22 -5.16
CA LEU A 388 17.62 21.46 -6.15
C LEU A 388 18.37 21.33 -7.49
N GLU A 389 19.04 22.40 -7.95
CA GLU A 389 19.86 22.41 -9.17
C GLU A 389 21.05 21.44 -9.07
N GLU A 390 21.69 21.35 -7.90
CA GLU A 390 22.80 20.41 -7.69
C GLU A 390 22.32 18.96 -7.74
N TRP A 391 21.15 18.67 -7.15
CA TRP A 391 20.51 17.36 -7.26
C TRP A 391 20.11 17.04 -8.70
N GLU A 392 19.52 18.00 -9.40
CA GLU A 392 19.14 17.86 -10.81
C GLU A 392 20.36 17.52 -11.66
N ASN A 393 21.45 18.27 -11.56
CA ASN A 393 22.69 18.01 -12.27
C ASN A 393 23.29 16.65 -11.90
N THR A 394 23.24 16.26 -10.65
CA THR A 394 23.78 14.98 -10.16
C THR A 394 23.00 13.80 -10.74
N TRP A 395 21.67 13.84 -10.62
CA TRP A 395 20.82 12.74 -11.07
C TRP A 395 20.70 12.68 -12.60
N MET A 396 20.67 13.84 -13.29
CA MET A 396 20.70 13.87 -14.76
C MET A 396 21.95 13.18 -15.32
N ARG A 397 23.10 13.36 -14.69
CA ARG A 397 24.33 12.64 -15.07
C ARG A 397 24.25 11.15 -14.73
N ARG A 398 23.77 10.81 -13.54
CA ARG A 398 23.71 9.43 -13.04
C ARG A 398 22.81 8.54 -13.89
N VAL A 399 21.67 9.05 -14.38
CA VAL A 399 20.69 8.29 -15.18
C VAL A 399 20.64 8.71 -16.64
N ASN A 400 21.70 9.32 -17.17
CA ASN A 400 21.82 9.71 -18.59
C ASN A 400 20.62 10.53 -19.10
N GLY A 401 20.20 11.54 -18.37
CA GLY A 401 19.08 12.41 -18.75
C GLY A 401 17.69 11.80 -18.56
N GLN A 402 17.59 10.68 -17.86
CA GLN A 402 16.31 10.02 -17.55
C GLN A 402 15.81 10.39 -16.15
N ALA A 403 15.93 11.66 -15.76
CA ALA A 403 15.40 12.22 -14.51
C ALA A 403 14.49 13.41 -14.80
N LEU A 404 13.49 13.61 -13.96
CA LEU A 404 12.55 14.73 -13.97
C LEU A 404 12.28 15.18 -12.55
N PHE A 405 12.19 16.49 -12.34
CA PHE A 405 11.92 17.12 -11.06
C PHE A 405 10.60 17.88 -11.16
N ILE A 406 9.61 17.45 -10.37
CA ILE A 406 8.23 17.92 -10.48
C ILE A 406 7.59 18.18 -9.11
N SER A 407 6.54 18.96 -9.09
CA SER A 407 5.56 18.95 -8.02
C SER A 407 4.18 18.52 -8.56
N ALA A 408 3.71 17.37 -8.14
CA ALA A 408 2.36 16.92 -8.44
C ALA A 408 1.30 17.78 -7.71
N HIS A 409 1.66 18.43 -6.61
CA HIS A 409 0.76 19.28 -5.83
C HIS A 409 0.57 20.66 -6.47
N THR A 410 1.67 21.38 -6.72
CA THR A 410 1.65 22.71 -7.36
C THR A 410 1.52 22.65 -8.88
N LYS A 411 1.70 21.47 -9.47
CA LYS A 411 1.76 21.21 -10.92
C LYS A 411 2.99 21.82 -11.61
N GLU A 412 4.02 22.10 -10.87
CA GLU A 412 5.29 22.61 -11.40
C GLU A 412 5.98 21.54 -12.25
N ASN A 413 6.55 21.94 -13.38
CA ASN A 413 7.23 21.10 -14.38
C ASN A 413 6.37 19.96 -14.98
N MET A 414 5.02 20.00 -14.83
CA MET A 414 4.14 18.93 -15.33
C MET A 414 4.07 18.87 -16.87
N ASP A 415 4.28 19.97 -17.57
CA ASP A 415 4.27 19.97 -19.05
C ASP A 415 5.55 19.33 -19.58
N HIS A 416 6.71 19.63 -18.98
CA HIS A 416 7.97 18.95 -19.28
C HIS A 416 7.86 17.44 -18.97
N PHE A 417 7.26 17.07 -17.85
CA PHE A 417 6.98 15.67 -17.51
C PHE A 417 6.13 14.99 -18.59
N ARG A 418 5.02 15.61 -19.01
CA ARG A 418 4.14 15.06 -20.05
C ARG A 418 4.85 14.85 -21.37
N LYS A 419 5.65 15.85 -21.78
CA LYS A 419 6.47 15.77 -22.99
C LYS A 419 7.44 14.59 -22.91
N LYS A 420 8.23 14.49 -21.85
CA LYS A 420 9.23 13.42 -21.67
C LYS A 420 8.59 12.02 -21.65
N VAL A 421 7.44 11.87 -20.99
CA VAL A 421 6.67 10.61 -20.99
C VAL A 421 6.16 10.30 -22.39
N TYR A 422 5.60 11.29 -23.11
CA TYR A 422 5.15 11.13 -24.49
C TYR A 422 6.29 10.66 -25.38
N ASP A 423 7.45 11.34 -25.39
CA ASP A 423 8.60 11.00 -26.23
C ASP A 423 9.10 9.59 -25.92
N THR A 424 9.21 9.25 -24.64
CA THR A 424 9.66 7.92 -24.21
C THR A 424 8.68 6.81 -24.63
N VAL A 425 7.38 7.04 -24.47
CA VAL A 425 6.34 6.07 -24.89
C VAL A 425 6.26 5.98 -26.42
N ARG A 426 6.41 7.11 -27.13
CA ARG A 426 6.47 7.16 -28.59
C ARG A 426 7.63 6.34 -29.12
N ASP A 427 8.83 6.48 -28.57
CA ASP A 427 10.01 5.69 -28.97
C ASP A 427 9.76 4.19 -28.84
N ILE A 428 9.17 3.77 -27.70
CA ILE A 428 8.82 2.37 -27.48
C ILE A 428 7.76 1.91 -28.50
N HIS A 429 6.75 2.75 -28.75
CA HIS A 429 5.69 2.45 -29.70
C HIS A 429 6.23 2.31 -31.14
N VAL A 430 7.05 3.26 -31.58
CA VAL A 430 7.66 3.26 -32.93
C VAL A 430 8.59 2.06 -33.11
N THR A 431 9.36 1.70 -32.07
CA THR A 431 10.21 0.49 -32.11
C THR A 431 9.36 -0.77 -32.27
N ARG A 432 8.20 -0.85 -31.62
CA ARG A 432 7.29 -2.00 -31.71
C ARG A 432 6.47 -2.01 -33.00
N PHE A 433 6.09 -0.83 -33.50
CA PHE A 433 5.25 -0.64 -34.69
C PHE A 433 5.87 0.35 -35.68
N PRO A 434 6.95 0.00 -36.37
CA PRO A 434 7.74 0.92 -37.19
C PRO A 434 6.96 1.55 -38.36
N TYR A 435 5.85 0.96 -38.78
CA TYR A 435 5.00 1.50 -39.85
C TYR A 435 4.02 2.60 -39.44
N ASN A 436 3.89 2.87 -38.11
CA ASN A 436 2.94 3.83 -37.56
C ASN A 436 3.60 5.11 -37.00
N HIS A 437 4.90 5.30 -37.26
CA HIS A 437 5.66 6.44 -36.71
C HIS A 437 5.06 7.81 -37.09
N PHE A 438 4.49 7.94 -38.29
CA PHE A 438 3.88 9.19 -38.78
C PHE A 438 2.62 9.60 -38.04
N LEU A 439 1.96 8.68 -37.28
CA LEU A 439 0.76 8.98 -36.50
C LEU A 439 1.06 9.78 -35.24
N TYR A 440 2.31 9.72 -34.78
CA TYR A 440 2.74 10.31 -33.51
C TYR A 440 3.94 11.23 -33.72
N PRO A 441 3.73 12.50 -34.13
CA PRO A 441 4.79 13.46 -34.37
C PRO A 441 5.54 13.83 -33.09
N GLU A 442 6.73 14.39 -33.23
CA GLU A 442 7.44 15.00 -32.10
C GLU A 442 6.68 16.23 -31.61
N ILE A 443 6.60 16.40 -30.30
CA ILE A 443 6.07 17.63 -29.69
C ILE A 443 7.25 18.60 -29.58
N LEU A 444 7.29 19.57 -30.48
CA LEU A 444 8.29 20.67 -30.41
C LEU A 444 7.93 21.60 -29.24
N ASP A 445 8.96 22.03 -28.50
CA ASP A 445 8.77 23.09 -27.51
C ASP A 445 8.51 24.42 -28.19
N SER A 446 7.63 25.23 -27.61
CA SER A 446 7.39 26.57 -28.09
C SER A 446 8.63 27.50 -28.01
N TYR A 447 9.67 27.06 -27.34
CA TYR A 447 10.95 27.77 -27.24
C TYR A 447 11.91 27.48 -28.40
N ASP A 448 11.80 26.30 -29.06
CA ASP A 448 12.68 25.94 -30.20
C ASP A 448 12.31 26.70 -31.51
N VAL A 449 11.13 27.35 -31.55
CA VAL A 449 10.64 28.08 -32.72
C VAL A 449 11.22 29.50 -32.82
N GLU A 450 11.69 30.09 -31.70
CA GLU A 450 12.28 31.44 -31.70
C GLU A 450 13.76 31.47 -32.09
N GLU A 451 14.49 30.35 -32.09
CA GLU A 451 15.91 30.29 -32.52
C GLU A 451 16.10 30.03 -34.03
N GLU A 452 15.08 29.54 -34.73
CA GLU A 452 15.18 29.33 -36.23
C GLU A 452 14.74 30.56 -37.04
N GLU A 453 14.12 31.60 -36.42
CA GLU A 453 13.73 32.83 -37.11
C GLU A 453 14.62 34.06 -36.78
N ALA A 454 15.72 33.89 -36.08
CA ALA A 454 16.73 34.95 -35.78
C ALA A 454 18.05 34.67 -36.51
#